data_496e29d5abaf0d4ef10b635855cc83c0
#
_entry.id   496e29d5abaf0d4ef10b635855cc83c0
#
_cell.length_a   1.000
_cell.length_b   1.000
_cell.length_c   1.000
_cell.angle_alpha   90.00
_cell.angle_beta   90.00
_cell.angle_gamma   90.00
#
_symmetry.space_group_name_H-M   'P 1'
#
loop_
_entity.id
_entity.type
_entity.pdbx_description
1 polymer ?
#
loop_
_entity_poly.entity_id
_entity_poly.type
_entity_poly.pdbx_seq_one_letter_code
_entity_poly.pdbx_strand_id
1 'polypeptide(L)'
;MPYLNRTLLLLCQSRTAEARKHRQRVRRWTGTEETQKHGASLPKKPPDVTKSRKTKTEHLLKVDDHDFTMRPAFGGPAIPVGVDVQVESLDSISEVDMDFTMTLYLRHYWKDERLSFSSSTNKSMTFDGRLVKKIWVPDVFFVHSKRSFIHDTTTDNIMLRVFPDGHVLYSLRVTVTAACNMDFSRFPLDSQTCSLELESYAYTDEDLMLYWKSGDESLSTDDRISLSQFLIQKFHTTSRLAFYSSTGWYNRLYINFTLRRHIFFFLLQTYFPATLMVMLSWVSFWIDRRAVPARVSLAGITTVLTMSTIITGVNASMPRVSYIKAVDIYLWVSFVFVFLSVLEYAAVNYLSTVQDRRERKMRERARSQSLPCTCSISQTRTMTMLDGTYSEADTNSLAGYTEEPMVPEDEPEEKQKVPEKSEHMVVHLSMSTESAGIKKRKSLRALNIIQNTHAIDKYSRMIFPGSYIFFNLIYWSVYC
;
A
#
# COMPACT_ATOMS: atom_id res chain seq x y z
N MET A 1 -8.88 2.86 29.52
CA MET A 1 -9.40 3.61 28.37
C MET A 1 -10.90 3.92 28.49
N PRO A 2 -11.37 4.70 29.47
CA PRO A 2 -12.79 5.11 29.54
C PRO A 2 -13.07 6.54 29.07
N TYR A 3 -12.07 7.32 28.68
CA TYR A 3 -12.28 8.74 28.32
C TYR A 3 -12.57 8.99 26.83
N LEU A 4 -12.27 8.04 25.95
CA LEU A 4 -12.51 8.19 24.49
C LEU A 4 -13.99 8.01 24.09
N ASN A 5 -14.78 7.32 24.91
CA ASN A 5 -16.18 7.01 24.59
C ASN A 5 -17.15 8.17 24.93
N ARG A 6 -16.77 9.09 25.81
CA ARG A 6 -17.62 10.24 26.16
C ARG A 6 -17.58 11.38 25.15
N THR A 7 -16.43 11.59 24.50
CA THR A 7 -16.27 12.65 23.50
C THR A 7 -16.95 12.31 22.17
N LEU A 8 -16.95 11.02 21.79
CA LEU A 8 -17.67 10.55 20.59
C LEU A 8 -19.20 10.61 20.76
N LEU A 9 -19.71 10.35 21.96
CA LEU A 9 -21.15 10.45 22.25
C LEU A 9 -21.65 11.91 22.27
N LEU A 10 -20.83 12.85 22.72
CA LEU A 10 -21.15 14.27 22.69
C LEU A 10 -21.13 14.87 21.29
N LEU A 11 -20.22 14.39 20.41
CA LEU A 11 -20.18 14.81 19.01
C LEU A 11 -21.35 14.24 18.20
N CYS A 12 -21.84 13.05 18.54
CA CYS A 12 -23.01 12.46 17.90
C CYS A 12 -24.31 13.16 18.34
N GLN A 13 -24.41 13.62 19.58
CA GLN A 13 -25.57 14.37 20.09
C GLN A 13 -25.62 15.80 19.53
N SER A 14 -24.47 16.46 19.28
CA SER A 14 -24.45 17.79 18.67
C SER A 14 -24.92 17.78 17.21
N ARG A 15 -24.54 16.77 16.42
CA ARG A 15 -25.00 16.62 15.02
C ARG A 15 -26.50 16.33 14.90
N THR A 16 -27.08 15.59 15.85
CA THR A 16 -28.52 15.32 15.83
C THR A 16 -29.35 16.53 16.24
N ALA A 17 -28.80 17.41 17.08
CA ALA A 17 -29.45 18.67 17.48
C ALA A 17 -29.46 19.71 16.35
N GLU A 18 -28.40 19.81 15.57
CA GLU A 18 -28.34 20.68 14.38
C GLU A 18 -29.27 20.19 13.26
N ALA A 19 -29.34 18.89 13.00
CA ALA A 19 -30.26 18.32 12.03
C ALA A 19 -31.73 18.54 12.41
N ARG A 20 -32.08 18.55 13.72
CA ARG A 20 -33.42 18.88 14.18
C ARG A 20 -33.76 20.38 14.04
N LYS A 21 -32.78 21.27 14.24
CA LYS A 21 -32.96 22.72 14.02
C LYS A 21 -33.17 23.06 12.57
N HIS A 22 -32.47 22.34 11.64
CA HIS A 22 -32.65 22.54 10.20
C HIS A 22 -34.01 22.05 9.69
N ARG A 23 -34.54 20.92 10.22
CA ARG A 23 -35.89 20.45 9.90
C ARG A 23 -37.01 21.35 10.43
N GLN A 24 -36.80 22.01 11.57
CA GLN A 24 -37.77 22.98 12.09
C GLN A 24 -37.77 24.30 11.31
N ARG A 25 -36.63 24.73 10.75
CA ARG A 25 -36.57 25.90 9.86
C ARG A 25 -37.29 25.69 8.54
N VAL A 26 -37.15 24.51 7.92
CA VAL A 26 -37.83 24.19 6.67
C VAL A 26 -39.36 24.11 6.84
N ARG A 27 -39.87 23.62 8.00
CA ARG A 27 -41.31 23.56 8.26
C ARG A 27 -41.95 24.93 8.55
N ARG A 28 -41.15 25.94 8.85
CA ARG A 28 -41.66 27.31 9.13
C ARG A 28 -41.86 28.15 7.87
N TRP A 29 -41.37 27.66 6.70
CA TRP A 29 -41.51 28.34 5.40
C TRP A 29 -42.66 27.79 4.53
N THR A 30 -43.35 26.73 4.98
CA THR A 30 -44.46 26.12 4.22
C THR A 30 -45.82 26.27 4.88
N GLY A 31 -45.94 27.17 5.81
CA GLY A 31 -47.15 27.32 6.60
C GLY A 31 -47.65 28.74 6.76
N THR A 32 -48.07 29.41 5.70
CA THR A 32 -48.98 30.56 5.79
C THR A 32 -49.67 30.74 4.43
N GLU A 33 -50.78 30.06 4.21
CA GLU A 33 -51.89 30.54 3.42
C GLU A 33 -53.09 29.66 3.70
N GLU A 34 -53.89 30.10 4.68
CA GLU A 34 -55.26 29.67 4.82
C GLU A 34 -56.17 30.87 5.11
N THR A 35 -57.23 30.89 4.33
CA THR A 35 -58.52 31.48 4.56
C THR A 35 -58.77 32.93 4.09
N GLN A 36 -59.48 33.00 2.96
CA GLN A 36 -60.76 33.77 2.93
C GLN A 36 -61.74 33.21 1.89
N LYS A 37 -62.85 32.67 2.42
CA LYS A 37 -64.05 32.29 1.66
C LYS A 37 -64.79 33.53 1.27
N HIS A 38 -65.02 33.74 -0.04
CA HIS A 38 -66.23 34.41 -0.52
C HIS A 38 -66.72 33.69 -1.78
N GLY A 39 -67.97 33.30 -1.72
CA GLY A 39 -68.62 32.59 -2.80
C GLY A 39 -68.96 33.51 -3.98
N ALA A 40 -68.67 32.99 -5.17
CA ALA A 40 -69.34 33.43 -6.42
C ALA A 40 -69.18 32.33 -7.48
N SER A 41 -70.28 31.90 -8.02
CA SER A 41 -70.58 31.35 -9.34
C SER A 41 -69.50 30.58 -10.09
N LEU A 42 -69.79 29.32 -10.46
CA LEU A 42 -69.06 28.53 -11.43
C LEU A 42 -68.73 29.28 -12.73
N PRO A 43 -67.47 29.41 -13.09
CA PRO A 43 -67.10 29.70 -14.46
C PRO A 43 -66.91 28.39 -15.24
N LYS A 44 -67.41 28.41 -16.46
CA LYS A 44 -67.29 27.41 -17.51
C LYS A 44 -65.85 26.92 -17.62
N LYS A 45 -65.68 25.59 -17.73
CA LYS A 45 -64.46 24.88 -18.09
C LYS A 45 -63.68 25.61 -19.19
N PRO A 46 -62.47 26.07 -18.99
CA PRO A 46 -61.67 26.64 -20.12
C PRO A 46 -61.37 25.52 -21.12
N PRO A 47 -61.31 25.82 -22.39
CA PRO A 47 -60.92 24.85 -23.40
C PRO A 47 -59.49 24.35 -23.12
N ASP A 48 -59.32 23.06 -23.33
CA ASP A 48 -58.07 22.31 -23.20
C ASP A 48 -57.03 22.89 -24.17
N VAL A 49 -56.26 23.89 -23.73
CA VAL A 49 -55.15 24.49 -24.48
C VAL A 49 -53.84 24.07 -23.84
N THR A 50 -53.59 22.80 -23.79
CA THR A 50 -52.24 22.25 -23.72
C THR A 50 -51.68 22.03 -25.13
N LYS A 51 -51.79 22.98 -26.00
CA LYS A 51 -50.83 23.15 -27.10
C LYS A 51 -49.59 23.74 -26.49
N SER A 52 -48.65 22.86 -26.08
CA SER A 52 -47.30 23.20 -25.72
C SER A 52 -46.79 24.17 -26.80
N ARG A 53 -46.51 25.42 -26.38
CA ARG A 53 -45.97 26.42 -27.30
C ARG A 53 -44.58 25.94 -27.69
N LYS A 54 -44.47 25.39 -28.93
CA LYS A 54 -43.16 24.91 -29.47
C LYS A 54 -42.12 25.97 -29.23
N THR A 55 -41.00 25.59 -28.66
CA THR A 55 -39.87 26.53 -28.47
C THR A 55 -39.32 26.89 -29.83
N LYS A 56 -38.77 28.10 -29.96
CA LYS A 56 -38.17 28.57 -31.21
C LYS A 56 -37.05 27.62 -31.72
N THR A 57 -36.38 26.97 -30.81
CA THR A 57 -35.34 25.95 -31.09
C THR A 57 -35.92 24.66 -31.67
N GLU A 58 -37.04 24.14 -31.13
CA GLU A 58 -37.74 22.97 -31.66
C GLU A 58 -38.29 23.18 -33.05
N HIS A 59 -38.79 24.39 -33.32
CA HIS A 59 -39.24 24.80 -34.65
C HIS A 59 -38.08 24.90 -35.66
N LEU A 60 -36.90 25.42 -35.22
CA LEU A 60 -35.74 25.61 -36.12
C LEU A 60 -35.14 24.26 -36.54
N LEU A 61 -35.00 23.32 -35.59
CA LEU A 61 -34.40 22.00 -35.80
C LEU A 61 -35.43 20.91 -36.15
N LYS A 62 -36.71 21.28 -36.26
CA LYS A 62 -37.80 20.36 -36.55
C LYS A 62 -37.82 19.08 -35.66
N VAL A 63 -37.43 19.25 -34.39
CA VAL A 63 -37.23 18.14 -33.46
C VAL A 63 -38.49 17.28 -33.32
N ASP A 64 -39.66 17.89 -33.35
CA ASP A 64 -40.92 17.15 -33.22
C ASP A 64 -41.36 16.44 -34.52
N ASP A 65 -40.72 16.73 -35.65
CA ASP A 65 -41.07 16.12 -36.94
C ASP A 65 -40.25 14.87 -37.24
N HIS A 66 -39.25 14.56 -36.39
CA HIS A 66 -38.37 13.39 -36.55
C HIS A 66 -38.36 12.49 -35.33
N ASP A 67 -38.24 11.19 -35.56
CA ASP A 67 -38.03 10.20 -34.50
C ASP A 67 -36.52 10.06 -34.20
N PHE A 68 -36.09 10.68 -33.11
CA PHE A 68 -34.70 10.61 -32.63
C PHE A 68 -34.41 9.38 -31.77
N THR A 69 -35.31 8.44 -31.63
CA THR A 69 -35.04 7.12 -31.05
C THR A 69 -34.23 6.24 -32.00
N MET A 70 -34.35 6.52 -33.31
CA MET A 70 -33.59 5.83 -34.35
C MET A 70 -32.31 6.61 -34.68
N ARG A 71 -31.24 5.86 -35.01
CA ARG A 71 -30.02 6.47 -35.54
C ARG A 71 -30.27 7.23 -36.84
N PRO A 72 -29.46 8.27 -37.16
CA PRO A 72 -29.49 8.90 -38.49
C PRO A 72 -29.30 7.83 -39.60
N ALA A 73 -29.90 8.06 -40.77
CA ALA A 73 -29.84 7.15 -41.92
C ALA A 73 -30.13 5.69 -41.55
N PHE A 74 -31.17 5.44 -40.74
CA PHE A 74 -31.61 4.10 -40.35
C PHE A 74 -31.83 3.21 -41.56
N GLY A 75 -31.32 1.96 -41.53
CA GLY A 75 -31.32 1.05 -42.67
C GLY A 75 -30.25 1.31 -43.75
N GLY A 76 -29.45 2.36 -43.60
CA GLY A 76 -28.31 2.68 -44.43
C GLY A 76 -26.98 2.22 -43.80
N PRO A 77 -25.84 2.64 -44.36
CA PRO A 77 -24.52 2.27 -43.87
C PRO A 77 -24.29 2.74 -42.42
N ALA A 78 -23.22 2.20 -41.77
CA ALA A 78 -22.80 2.61 -40.46
C ALA A 78 -22.51 4.12 -40.38
N ILE A 79 -22.94 4.73 -39.30
CA ILE A 79 -22.69 6.15 -39.08
C ILE A 79 -21.26 6.35 -38.59
N PRO A 80 -20.44 7.15 -39.32
CA PRO A 80 -19.11 7.48 -38.84
C PRO A 80 -19.21 8.51 -37.69
N VAL A 81 -18.69 8.14 -36.53
CA VAL A 81 -18.58 9.00 -35.35
C VAL A 81 -17.10 9.20 -35.03
N GLY A 82 -16.63 10.41 -35.33
CA GLY A 82 -15.27 10.83 -34.98
C GLY A 82 -15.19 11.19 -33.50
N VAL A 83 -14.14 10.74 -32.85
CA VAL A 83 -13.88 11.02 -31.42
C VAL A 83 -12.60 11.80 -31.26
N ASP A 84 -12.64 12.87 -30.45
CA ASP A 84 -11.49 13.58 -29.95
C ASP A 84 -11.56 13.62 -28.42
N VAL A 85 -10.42 13.51 -27.77
CA VAL A 85 -10.30 13.57 -26.33
C VAL A 85 -9.22 14.56 -25.93
N GLN A 86 -9.56 15.46 -25.02
CA GLN A 86 -8.60 16.31 -24.36
C GLN A 86 -8.52 15.91 -22.88
N VAL A 87 -7.38 15.43 -22.48
CA VAL A 87 -7.12 15.08 -21.06
C VAL A 87 -6.87 16.38 -20.30
N GLU A 88 -7.69 16.66 -19.31
CA GLU A 88 -7.55 17.80 -18.41
C GLU A 88 -6.61 17.47 -17.25
N SER A 89 -6.83 16.31 -16.62
CA SER A 89 -6.02 15.85 -15.50
C SER A 89 -6.04 14.33 -15.39
N LEU A 90 -4.97 13.78 -14.83
CA LEU A 90 -4.91 12.44 -14.29
C LEU A 90 -4.86 12.59 -12.76
N ASP A 91 -6.00 12.37 -12.10
CA ASP A 91 -6.20 12.81 -10.72
C ASP A 91 -5.59 11.85 -9.71
N SER A 92 -5.78 10.56 -9.88
CA SER A 92 -5.26 9.53 -8.97
C SER A 92 -4.97 8.22 -9.70
N ILE A 93 -3.98 7.51 -9.19
CA ILE A 93 -3.68 6.13 -9.55
C ILE A 93 -3.67 5.36 -8.25
N SER A 94 -4.57 4.38 -8.11
CA SER A 94 -4.67 3.51 -6.94
C SER A 94 -4.10 2.14 -7.28
N GLU A 95 -2.96 1.83 -6.68
CA GLU A 95 -2.37 0.49 -6.77
C GLU A 95 -3.20 -0.54 -6.00
N VAL A 96 -3.85 -0.12 -4.91
CA VAL A 96 -4.66 -1.02 -4.06
C VAL A 96 -5.94 -1.44 -4.77
N ASP A 97 -6.61 -0.49 -5.41
CA ASP A 97 -7.87 -0.73 -6.12
C ASP A 97 -7.66 -1.15 -7.57
N MET A 98 -6.40 -1.09 -8.05
CA MET A 98 -6.02 -1.32 -9.46
C MET A 98 -6.86 -0.49 -10.41
N ASP A 99 -6.90 0.82 -10.20
CA ASP A 99 -7.63 1.77 -11.03
C ASP A 99 -6.92 3.12 -11.13
N PHE A 100 -7.40 3.93 -12.04
CA PHE A 100 -6.98 5.31 -12.20
C PHE A 100 -8.21 6.19 -12.42
N THR A 101 -8.09 7.46 -12.00
CA THR A 101 -9.12 8.46 -12.22
C THR A 101 -8.59 9.56 -13.14
N MET A 102 -9.35 9.87 -14.17
CA MET A 102 -8.98 10.85 -15.19
C MET A 102 -10.16 11.77 -15.45
N THR A 103 -9.90 13.08 -15.55
CA THR A 103 -10.87 14.08 -16.00
C THR A 103 -10.51 14.48 -17.42
N LEU A 104 -11.51 14.46 -18.29
CA LEU A 104 -11.31 14.70 -19.72
C LEU A 104 -12.51 15.40 -20.35
N TYR A 105 -12.24 16.08 -21.47
CA TYR A 105 -13.25 16.54 -22.39
C TYR A 105 -13.38 15.52 -23.51
N LEU A 106 -14.56 14.92 -23.62
CA LEU A 106 -14.90 13.94 -24.66
C LEU A 106 -15.73 14.63 -25.73
N ARG A 107 -15.28 14.55 -26.96
CA ARG A 107 -15.95 15.20 -28.11
C ARG A 107 -16.31 14.16 -29.14
N HIS A 108 -17.59 14.18 -29.57
CA HIS A 108 -18.12 13.35 -30.63
C HIS A 108 -18.50 14.22 -31.82
N TYR A 109 -18.21 13.74 -33.02
CA TYR A 109 -18.53 14.38 -34.29
C TYR A 109 -19.25 13.39 -35.17
N TRP A 110 -20.48 13.74 -35.56
CA TRP A 110 -21.25 12.95 -36.52
C TRP A 110 -22.09 13.85 -37.42
N LYS A 111 -22.69 13.27 -38.46
CA LYS A 111 -23.62 13.98 -39.34
C LYS A 111 -25.03 13.44 -39.11
N ASP A 112 -25.98 14.32 -38.85
CA ASP A 112 -27.40 14.06 -38.76
C ASP A 112 -28.18 15.01 -39.67
N GLU A 113 -28.61 14.53 -40.81
CA GLU A 113 -29.32 15.37 -41.83
C GLU A 113 -30.64 15.92 -41.32
N ARG A 114 -31.24 15.30 -40.30
CA ARG A 114 -32.48 15.74 -39.64
C ARG A 114 -32.30 17.08 -38.93
N LEU A 115 -31.09 17.36 -38.50
CA LEU A 115 -30.72 18.59 -37.77
C LEU A 115 -30.20 19.70 -38.70
N SER A 116 -30.26 19.50 -40.02
CA SER A 116 -29.82 20.53 -40.97
C SER A 116 -30.78 21.71 -40.95
N PHE A 117 -30.26 22.91 -41.09
CA PHE A 117 -31.06 24.15 -41.10
C PHE A 117 -30.49 25.18 -42.10
N SER A 118 -31.36 26.00 -42.65
CA SER A 118 -30.95 27.08 -43.56
C SER A 118 -30.33 28.24 -42.78
N SER A 119 -29.11 28.62 -43.14
CA SER A 119 -28.40 29.74 -42.53
C SER A 119 -27.83 30.65 -43.59
N SER A 120 -28.10 31.94 -43.48
CA SER A 120 -27.55 32.97 -44.40
C SER A 120 -26.06 33.24 -44.16
N THR A 121 -25.54 32.92 -43.00
CA THR A 121 -24.14 33.21 -42.56
C THR A 121 -23.25 31.98 -42.52
N ASN A 122 -23.78 30.82 -42.81
CA ASN A 122 -23.07 29.50 -42.71
C ASN A 122 -22.42 29.25 -41.33
N LYS A 123 -22.85 29.97 -40.29
CA LYS A 123 -22.32 29.82 -38.92
C LYS A 123 -23.04 28.70 -38.18
N SER A 124 -22.28 27.95 -37.41
CA SER A 124 -22.81 26.95 -36.47
C SER A 124 -23.61 27.61 -35.35
N MET A 125 -24.58 26.91 -34.80
CA MET A 125 -25.33 27.30 -33.62
C MET A 125 -24.92 26.43 -32.41
N THR A 126 -24.70 27.08 -31.27
CA THR A 126 -24.43 26.40 -30.01
C THR A 126 -25.70 26.39 -29.18
N PHE A 127 -26.05 25.21 -28.67
CA PHE A 127 -27.25 24.98 -27.89
C PHE A 127 -26.90 24.57 -26.47
N ASP A 128 -27.84 24.76 -25.56
CA ASP A 128 -27.78 24.31 -24.19
C ASP A 128 -27.81 22.78 -24.14
N GLY A 129 -27.07 22.17 -23.17
CA GLY A 129 -26.99 20.73 -22.99
C GLY A 129 -28.33 20.02 -22.82
N ARG A 130 -29.39 20.71 -22.40
CA ARG A 130 -30.76 20.15 -22.29
C ARG A 130 -31.33 19.65 -23.62
N LEU A 131 -30.85 20.19 -24.74
CA LEU A 131 -31.28 19.75 -26.08
C LEU A 131 -30.79 18.33 -26.41
N VAL A 132 -29.71 17.86 -25.80
CA VAL A 132 -29.14 16.52 -25.98
C VAL A 132 -30.17 15.41 -25.68
N LYS A 133 -31.09 15.66 -24.75
CA LYS A 133 -32.18 14.70 -24.40
C LYS A 133 -33.28 14.58 -25.45
N LYS A 134 -33.26 15.47 -26.45
CA LYS A 134 -34.29 15.52 -27.50
C LYS A 134 -33.77 15.10 -28.87
N ILE A 135 -32.51 14.82 -29.01
CA ILE A 135 -31.88 14.39 -30.26
C ILE A 135 -31.17 13.06 -30.08
N TRP A 136 -30.90 12.39 -31.19
CA TRP A 136 -30.06 11.20 -31.14
C TRP A 136 -28.59 11.59 -30.83
N VAL A 137 -27.96 10.85 -29.96
CA VAL A 137 -26.54 10.99 -29.57
C VAL A 137 -25.90 9.60 -29.57
N PRO A 138 -24.67 9.45 -30.07
CA PRO A 138 -23.93 8.18 -29.94
C PRO A 138 -23.84 7.72 -28.49
N ASP A 139 -24.12 6.45 -28.24
CA ASP A 139 -24.18 5.83 -26.91
C ASP A 139 -22.83 5.32 -26.41
N VAL A 140 -21.78 6.14 -26.57
CA VAL A 140 -20.42 5.75 -26.18
C VAL A 140 -20.28 5.67 -24.68
N PHE A 141 -19.70 4.55 -24.23
CA PHE A 141 -19.42 4.32 -22.81
C PHE A 141 -17.95 3.89 -22.59
N PHE A 142 -17.48 3.95 -21.35
CA PHE A 142 -16.14 3.52 -20.95
C PHE A 142 -16.20 2.07 -20.46
N VAL A 143 -15.53 1.15 -21.16
CA VAL A 143 -15.70 -0.30 -21.01
C VAL A 143 -15.36 -0.80 -19.61
N HIS A 144 -14.26 -0.35 -19.04
CA HIS A 144 -13.78 -0.78 -17.72
C HIS A 144 -14.02 0.27 -16.63
N SER A 145 -14.99 1.15 -16.83
CA SER A 145 -15.35 2.17 -15.84
C SER A 145 -15.95 1.54 -14.59
N LYS A 146 -15.36 1.82 -13.45
CA LYS A 146 -15.93 1.50 -12.12
C LYS A 146 -16.91 2.58 -11.69
N ARG A 147 -16.60 3.84 -12.01
CA ARG A 147 -17.38 5.02 -11.68
C ARG A 147 -17.11 6.13 -12.70
N SER A 148 -18.15 6.81 -13.12
CA SER A 148 -18.01 7.99 -13.96
C SER A 148 -19.12 8.99 -13.64
N PHE A 149 -18.85 10.28 -13.83
CA PHE A 149 -19.84 11.33 -13.68
C PHE A 149 -19.51 12.51 -14.59
N ILE A 150 -20.57 13.16 -15.07
CA ILE A 150 -20.46 14.41 -15.82
C ILE A 150 -20.48 15.55 -14.81
N HIS A 151 -19.60 16.54 -15.02
CA HIS A 151 -19.58 17.74 -14.18
C HIS A 151 -20.81 18.61 -14.44
N ASP A 152 -21.49 19.04 -13.39
CA ASP A 152 -22.77 19.77 -13.41
C ASP A 152 -22.73 21.11 -12.66
N THR A 153 -21.57 21.63 -12.36
CA THR A 153 -21.39 22.92 -11.68
C THR A 153 -20.99 24.00 -12.68
N THR A 154 -21.73 25.09 -12.84
CA THR A 154 -23.04 25.50 -12.26
C THR A 154 -24.23 24.93 -12.99
N THR A 155 -24.02 24.38 -14.18
CA THR A 155 -24.93 23.64 -15.06
C THR A 155 -24.17 22.49 -15.66
N ASP A 156 -24.86 21.51 -16.28
CA ASP A 156 -24.19 20.39 -16.96
C ASP A 156 -23.12 20.92 -17.91
N ASN A 157 -21.87 20.44 -17.74
CA ASN A 157 -20.73 20.83 -18.60
C ASN A 157 -20.83 20.09 -19.94
N ILE A 158 -21.89 20.38 -20.68
CA ILE A 158 -22.22 19.81 -21.98
C ILE A 158 -22.35 20.93 -23.00
N MET A 159 -21.70 20.79 -24.14
CA MET A 159 -21.83 21.67 -25.29
C MET A 159 -22.37 20.89 -26.47
N LEU A 160 -23.44 21.38 -27.05
CA LEU A 160 -23.95 20.91 -28.33
C LEU A 160 -23.84 22.02 -29.37
N ARG A 161 -23.14 21.73 -30.45
CA ARG A 161 -23.01 22.65 -31.59
C ARG A 161 -23.49 21.95 -32.87
N VAL A 162 -24.43 22.58 -33.57
CA VAL A 162 -24.98 22.08 -34.83
C VAL A 162 -24.58 23.02 -35.95
N PHE A 163 -24.13 22.45 -37.06
CA PHE A 163 -23.76 23.14 -38.26
C PHE A 163 -24.92 23.14 -39.27
N PRO A 164 -25.00 24.10 -40.18
CA PRO A 164 -26.10 24.19 -41.14
C PRO A 164 -26.26 22.94 -42.01
N ASP A 165 -25.17 22.24 -42.31
CA ASP A 165 -25.09 21.03 -43.12
C ASP A 165 -25.49 19.74 -42.35
N GLY A 166 -25.89 19.88 -41.11
CA GLY A 166 -26.28 18.76 -40.24
C GLY A 166 -25.13 18.08 -39.48
N HIS A 167 -23.90 18.61 -39.57
CA HIS A 167 -22.82 18.14 -38.68
C HIS A 167 -23.10 18.58 -37.26
N VAL A 168 -22.83 17.67 -36.33
CA VAL A 168 -23.01 17.86 -34.87
C VAL A 168 -21.69 17.68 -34.16
N LEU A 169 -21.38 18.61 -33.27
CA LEU A 169 -20.32 18.50 -32.30
C LEU A 169 -20.93 18.46 -30.90
N TYR A 170 -20.75 17.33 -30.25
CA TYR A 170 -21.14 17.11 -28.85
C TYR A 170 -19.89 17.01 -27.99
N SER A 171 -19.78 17.83 -26.97
CA SER A 171 -18.64 17.84 -26.05
C SER A 171 -19.14 17.79 -24.61
N LEU A 172 -18.56 16.93 -23.81
CA LEU A 172 -18.84 16.81 -22.38
C LEU A 172 -17.56 16.74 -21.57
N ARG A 173 -17.61 17.31 -20.36
CA ARG A 173 -16.56 17.16 -19.37
C ARG A 173 -16.93 16.05 -18.40
N VAL A 174 -16.11 15.02 -18.33
CA VAL A 174 -16.40 13.82 -17.56
C VAL A 174 -15.16 13.38 -16.76
N THR A 175 -15.40 12.94 -15.52
CA THR A 175 -14.40 12.24 -14.71
C THR A 175 -14.73 10.77 -14.70
N VAL A 176 -13.73 9.95 -15.02
CA VAL A 176 -13.85 8.49 -15.13
C VAL A 176 -12.83 7.83 -14.23
N THR A 177 -13.29 6.92 -13.36
CA THR A 177 -12.44 5.97 -12.65
C THR A 177 -12.53 4.64 -13.37
N ALA A 178 -11.45 4.20 -13.98
CA ALA A 178 -11.39 2.97 -14.77
C ALA A 178 -10.37 1.97 -14.22
N ALA A 179 -10.67 0.68 -14.37
CA ALA A 179 -9.78 -0.38 -13.95
C ALA A 179 -8.52 -0.42 -14.83
N CYS A 180 -7.39 -0.66 -14.21
CA CYS A 180 -6.11 -0.91 -14.86
C CYS A 180 -5.41 -2.07 -14.17
N ASN A 181 -5.19 -3.15 -14.88
CA ASN A 181 -4.41 -4.28 -14.37
C ASN A 181 -2.93 -3.88 -14.33
N MET A 182 -2.38 -3.78 -13.12
CA MET A 182 -1.00 -3.38 -12.88
C MET A 182 -0.14 -4.58 -12.53
N ASP A 183 1.10 -4.60 -13.01
CA ASP A 183 2.11 -5.61 -12.66
C ASP A 183 3.18 -4.99 -11.75
N PHE A 184 3.26 -5.48 -10.51
CA PHE A 184 4.19 -5.01 -9.49
C PHE A 184 5.42 -5.91 -9.32
N SER A 185 5.67 -6.85 -10.25
CA SER A 185 6.81 -7.77 -10.17
C SER A 185 8.14 -7.04 -10.03
N ARG A 186 8.29 -5.89 -10.68
CA ARG A 186 9.48 -5.04 -10.63
C ARG A 186 9.36 -3.84 -9.67
N PHE A 187 8.29 -3.75 -8.90
CA PHE A 187 8.09 -2.63 -7.97
C PHE A 187 9.30 -2.42 -7.03
N PRO A 188 9.79 -1.18 -6.83
CA PRO A 188 9.32 0.12 -7.33
C PRO A 188 9.97 0.59 -8.65
N LEU A 189 10.66 -0.27 -9.36
CA LEU A 189 11.30 -0.01 -10.65
C LEU A 189 10.37 -0.34 -11.83
N ASP A 190 9.07 -0.27 -11.59
CA ASP A 190 8.02 -0.67 -12.52
C ASP A 190 7.60 0.46 -13.46
N SER A 191 7.12 0.04 -14.62
CA SER A 191 6.40 0.89 -15.57
C SER A 191 5.05 0.25 -15.84
N GLN A 192 3.97 1.02 -15.68
CA GLN A 192 2.60 0.56 -15.85
C GLN A 192 2.01 1.09 -17.15
N THR A 193 1.26 0.27 -17.86
CA THR A 193 0.51 0.71 -19.04
C THR A 193 -0.96 0.54 -18.76
N CYS A 194 -1.68 1.64 -18.75
CA CYS A 194 -3.12 1.68 -18.56
C CYS A 194 -3.81 2.13 -19.84
N SER A 195 -5.03 1.69 -20.05
CA SER A 195 -5.84 2.07 -21.20
C SER A 195 -7.23 2.49 -20.75
N LEU A 196 -7.70 3.61 -21.30
CA LEU A 196 -9.09 4.00 -21.23
C LEU A 196 -9.76 3.56 -22.54
N GLU A 197 -10.79 2.74 -22.44
CA GLU A 197 -11.46 2.11 -23.58
C GLU A 197 -12.84 2.69 -23.76
N LEU A 198 -13.16 3.11 -25.00
CA LEU A 198 -14.44 3.66 -25.41
C LEU A 198 -15.07 2.75 -26.45
N GLU A 199 -16.36 2.46 -26.27
CA GLU A 199 -17.13 1.58 -27.15
C GLU A 199 -18.59 2.03 -27.18
N SER A 200 -19.35 1.69 -28.23
CA SER A 200 -20.83 1.81 -28.22
C SER A 200 -21.42 0.64 -27.45
N TYR A 201 -22.47 0.90 -26.68
CA TYR A 201 -23.17 -0.15 -25.93
C TYR A 201 -24.15 -0.94 -26.79
N ALA A 202 -24.96 -0.23 -27.60
CA ALA A 202 -26.05 -0.82 -28.38
C ALA A 202 -25.69 -1.09 -29.85
N TYR A 203 -24.81 -0.27 -30.44
CA TYR A 203 -24.55 -0.29 -31.89
C TYR A 203 -23.32 -1.10 -32.23
N THR A 204 -23.51 -2.10 -33.11
CA THR A 204 -22.41 -2.89 -33.70
C THR A 204 -21.64 -2.06 -34.74
N ASP A 205 -20.56 -2.58 -35.27
CA ASP A 205 -19.76 -1.95 -36.31
C ASP A 205 -20.52 -1.77 -37.65
N GLU A 206 -21.62 -2.53 -37.87
CA GLU A 206 -22.54 -2.35 -39.00
C GLU A 206 -23.42 -1.12 -38.89
N ASP A 207 -23.68 -0.64 -37.63
CA ASP A 207 -24.55 0.50 -37.37
C ASP A 207 -23.81 1.78 -37.03
N LEU A 208 -22.69 1.67 -36.31
CA LEU A 208 -21.94 2.81 -35.83
C LEU A 208 -20.42 2.52 -35.92
N MET A 209 -19.72 3.37 -36.67
CA MET A 209 -18.26 3.28 -36.82
C MET A 209 -17.56 4.35 -35.98
N LEU A 210 -16.99 3.93 -34.85
CA LEU A 210 -16.16 4.81 -34.03
C LEU A 210 -14.73 4.88 -34.59
N TYR A 211 -14.21 6.08 -34.73
CA TYR A 211 -12.85 6.30 -35.18
C TYR A 211 -12.23 7.55 -34.55
N TRP A 212 -10.91 7.60 -34.45
CA TRP A 212 -10.19 8.77 -34.05
C TRP A 212 -10.18 9.78 -35.18
N LYS A 213 -10.79 10.96 -34.93
CA LYS A 213 -11.05 11.96 -35.98
C LYS A 213 -9.79 12.43 -36.70
N SER A 214 -8.69 12.62 -35.98
CA SER A 214 -7.40 13.10 -36.49
C SER A 214 -6.25 12.12 -36.17
N GLY A 215 -6.55 10.82 -36.03
CA GLY A 215 -5.57 9.83 -35.63
C GLY A 215 -4.98 10.12 -34.26
N ASP A 216 -3.66 10.13 -34.13
CA ASP A 216 -2.98 10.41 -32.86
C ASP A 216 -3.20 11.85 -32.35
N GLU A 217 -3.45 12.82 -33.22
CA GLU A 217 -3.77 14.21 -32.86
C GLU A 217 -5.16 14.37 -32.24
N SER A 218 -6.01 13.34 -32.32
CA SER A 218 -7.31 13.32 -31.61
C SER A 218 -7.16 13.27 -30.09
N LEU A 219 -5.97 12.95 -29.59
CA LEU A 219 -5.65 12.98 -28.18
C LEU A 219 -4.79 14.19 -27.86
N SER A 220 -5.38 15.14 -27.17
CA SER A 220 -4.68 16.32 -26.67
C SER A 220 -4.48 16.21 -25.16
N THR A 221 -3.29 16.53 -24.70
CA THR A 221 -2.93 16.54 -23.27
C THR A 221 -2.41 17.91 -22.87
N ASP A 222 -2.66 18.34 -21.65
CA ASP A 222 -2.06 19.56 -21.10
C ASP A 222 -0.65 19.23 -20.60
N ASP A 223 0.35 20.03 -20.96
CA ASP A 223 1.75 19.88 -20.50
C ASP A 223 1.91 20.00 -18.98
N ARG A 224 0.89 20.52 -18.30
CA ARG A 224 0.84 20.66 -16.84
C ARG A 224 0.39 19.41 -16.10
N ILE A 225 0.02 18.34 -16.81
CA ILE A 225 -0.39 17.08 -16.18
C ILE A 225 0.83 16.46 -15.53
N SER A 226 0.86 16.47 -14.21
CA SER A 226 1.93 15.86 -13.42
C SER A 226 1.35 15.01 -12.31
N LEU A 227 1.96 13.86 -12.08
CA LEU A 227 1.62 12.92 -11.01
C LEU A 227 2.72 12.95 -9.95
N SER A 228 2.33 12.85 -8.68
CA SER A 228 3.29 12.87 -7.57
C SER A 228 4.22 11.65 -7.57
N GLN A 229 3.74 10.50 -8.02
CA GLN A 229 4.47 9.23 -7.95
C GLN A 229 4.94 8.70 -9.32
N PHE A 230 4.34 9.18 -10.42
CA PHE A 230 4.61 8.68 -11.76
C PHE A 230 4.99 9.79 -12.73
N LEU A 231 5.89 9.45 -13.64
CA LEU A 231 6.17 10.22 -14.85
C LEU A 231 5.37 9.64 -16.00
N ILE A 232 4.60 10.47 -16.69
CA ILE A 232 3.89 10.08 -17.89
C ILE A 232 4.91 10.07 -19.05
N GLN A 233 5.18 8.90 -19.61
CA GLN A 233 6.14 8.75 -20.69
C GLN A 233 5.52 8.95 -22.05
N LYS A 234 4.32 8.40 -22.26
CA LYS A 234 3.68 8.38 -23.57
C LYS A 234 2.18 8.26 -23.46
N PHE A 235 1.48 9.10 -24.24
CA PHE A 235 0.08 8.91 -24.61
C PHE A 235 0.01 8.52 -26.10
N HIS A 236 -0.82 7.54 -26.45
CA HIS A 236 -1.11 7.22 -27.83
C HIS A 236 -2.50 6.59 -27.95
N THR A 237 -3.08 6.74 -29.14
CA THR A 237 -4.38 6.21 -29.47
C THR A 237 -4.25 4.95 -30.33
N THR A 238 -5.17 4.02 -30.11
CA THR A 238 -5.32 2.85 -30.99
C THR A 238 -6.80 2.55 -31.19
N SER A 239 -7.14 1.80 -32.22
CA SER A 239 -8.48 1.31 -32.46
C SER A 239 -8.44 -0.17 -32.82
N ARG A 240 -9.43 -0.91 -32.35
CA ARG A 240 -9.58 -2.36 -32.63
C ARG A 240 -11.06 -2.72 -32.68
N LEU A 241 -11.38 -3.82 -33.34
CA LEU A 241 -12.67 -4.45 -33.25
C LEU A 241 -12.70 -5.40 -32.05
N ALA A 242 -13.74 -5.31 -31.24
CA ALA A 242 -14.04 -6.23 -30.15
C ALA A 242 -15.16 -7.17 -30.58
N PHE A 243 -14.98 -8.46 -30.37
CA PHE A 243 -15.97 -9.47 -30.72
C PHE A 243 -16.65 -10.04 -29.48
N TYR A 244 -17.97 -10.01 -29.48
CA TYR A 244 -18.79 -10.67 -28.50
C TYR A 244 -19.62 -11.77 -29.15
N SER A 245 -19.56 -12.98 -28.62
CA SER A 245 -20.22 -14.15 -29.21
C SER A 245 -21.74 -14.04 -29.32
N SER A 246 -22.35 -13.21 -28.48
CA SER A 246 -23.80 -13.00 -28.41
C SER A 246 -24.33 -11.87 -29.29
N THR A 247 -23.49 -10.83 -29.54
CA THR A 247 -23.96 -9.56 -30.12
C THR A 247 -23.16 -9.09 -31.34
N GLY A 248 -22.00 -9.70 -31.62
CA GLY A 248 -21.21 -9.40 -32.82
C GLY A 248 -19.98 -8.52 -32.58
N TRP A 249 -19.64 -7.74 -33.60
CA TRP A 249 -18.46 -6.91 -33.60
C TRP A 249 -18.78 -5.47 -33.17
N TYR A 250 -17.82 -4.85 -32.42
CA TYR A 250 -17.94 -3.47 -31.96
C TYR A 250 -16.63 -2.73 -32.20
N ASN A 251 -16.75 -1.46 -32.61
CA ASN A 251 -15.60 -0.59 -32.70
C ASN A 251 -15.17 -0.12 -31.32
N ARG A 252 -13.92 -0.41 -30.93
CA ARG A 252 -13.35 0.00 -29.67
C ARG A 252 -12.14 0.91 -29.88
N LEU A 253 -12.17 2.05 -29.21
CA LEU A 253 -11.10 3.03 -29.19
C LEU A 253 -10.33 2.94 -27.87
N TYR A 254 -9.02 3.05 -27.95
CA TYR A 254 -8.12 2.97 -26.81
C TYR A 254 -7.30 4.23 -26.67
N ILE A 255 -7.25 4.79 -25.47
CA ILE A 255 -6.28 5.78 -25.05
C ILE A 255 -5.29 5.06 -24.15
N ASN A 256 -4.09 4.82 -24.67
CA ASN A 256 -3.04 4.11 -23.92
C ASN A 256 -2.08 5.13 -23.34
N PHE A 257 -1.72 4.96 -22.07
CA PHE A 257 -0.70 5.77 -21.44
C PHE A 257 0.25 4.91 -20.61
N THR A 258 1.54 5.24 -20.73
CA THR A 258 2.61 4.55 -20.05
C THR A 258 3.13 5.44 -18.93
N LEU A 259 3.13 4.88 -17.73
CA LEU A 259 3.51 5.53 -16.49
C LEU A 259 4.78 4.89 -15.96
N ARG A 260 5.82 5.68 -15.70
CA ARG A 260 7.03 5.23 -15.03
C ARG A 260 7.08 5.79 -13.62
N ARG A 261 7.33 4.93 -12.65
CA ARG A 261 7.38 5.33 -11.23
C ARG A 261 8.63 6.14 -10.90
N HIS A 262 8.47 7.15 -10.06
CA HIS A 262 9.58 7.90 -9.47
C HIS A 262 10.23 7.09 -8.35
N ILE A 263 11.41 6.54 -8.61
CA ILE A 263 12.12 5.66 -7.68
C ILE A 263 12.70 6.40 -6.46
N PHE A 264 12.99 7.69 -6.58
CA PHE A 264 13.77 8.44 -5.59
C PHE A 264 13.16 8.41 -4.18
N PHE A 265 11.83 8.48 -4.10
CA PHE A 265 11.09 8.35 -2.84
C PHE A 265 11.37 7.01 -2.15
N PHE A 266 11.29 5.90 -2.91
CA PHE A 266 11.52 4.56 -2.37
C PHE A 266 12.98 4.32 -2.02
N LEU A 267 13.91 4.88 -2.78
CA LEU A 267 15.35 4.83 -2.46
C LEU A 267 15.61 5.43 -1.08
N LEU A 268 15.08 6.63 -0.82
CA LEU A 268 15.27 7.32 0.46
C LEU A 268 14.51 6.68 1.62
N GLN A 269 13.31 6.21 1.39
CA GLN A 269 12.42 5.78 2.48
C GLN A 269 12.52 4.28 2.77
N THR A 270 12.88 3.45 1.80
CA THR A 270 12.90 1.99 1.96
C THR A 270 14.30 1.41 1.83
N TYR A 271 14.98 1.63 0.70
CA TYR A 271 16.27 1.00 0.42
C TYR A 271 17.39 1.53 1.32
N PHE A 272 17.48 2.85 1.47
CA PHE A 272 18.50 3.48 2.30
C PHE A 272 18.39 3.08 3.79
N PRO A 273 17.23 3.17 4.46
CA PRO A 273 17.08 2.71 5.83
C PRO A 273 17.35 1.21 6.00
N ALA A 274 16.88 0.37 5.07
CA ALA A 274 17.16 -1.06 5.12
C ALA A 274 18.65 -1.36 5.03
N THR A 275 19.37 -0.69 4.12
CA THR A 275 20.83 -0.81 3.99
C THR A 275 21.55 -0.35 5.25
N LEU A 276 21.14 0.78 5.84
CA LEU A 276 21.68 1.28 7.10
C LEU A 276 21.50 0.29 8.25
N MET A 277 20.34 -0.37 8.34
CA MET A 277 20.11 -1.39 9.37
C MET A 277 21.02 -2.58 9.21
N VAL A 278 21.29 -3.04 7.98
CA VAL A 278 22.26 -4.09 7.71
C VAL A 278 23.67 -3.64 8.12
N MET A 279 24.08 -2.41 7.77
CA MET A 279 25.38 -1.87 8.16
C MET A 279 25.51 -1.71 9.69
N LEU A 280 24.44 -1.27 10.38
CA LEU A 280 24.41 -1.20 11.84
C LEU A 280 24.57 -2.57 12.49
N SER A 281 23.97 -3.63 11.89
CA SER A 281 24.15 -4.98 12.39
C SER A 281 25.63 -5.43 12.36
N TRP A 282 26.42 -4.96 11.38
CA TRP A 282 27.85 -5.29 11.30
C TRP A 282 28.70 -4.56 12.35
N VAL A 283 28.26 -3.40 12.85
CA VAL A 283 28.97 -2.71 13.95
C VAL A 283 29.11 -3.63 15.17
N SER A 284 28.17 -4.58 15.35
CA SER A 284 28.26 -5.57 16.42
C SER A 284 29.55 -6.41 16.37
N PHE A 285 30.12 -6.66 15.19
CA PHE A 285 31.38 -7.43 15.04
C PHE A 285 32.61 -6.69 15.54
N TRP A 286 32.54 -5.36 15.76
CA TRP A 286 33.61 -4.52 16.24
C TRP A 286 33.51 -4.24 17.75
N ILE A 287 32.36 -4.46 18.37
CA ILE A 287 32.13 -4.26 19.79
C ILE A 287 32.78 -5.41 20.59
N ASP A 288 33.38 -5.12 21.73
CA ASP A 288 34.01 -6.11 22.59
C ASP A 288 32.99 -7.20 23.01
N ARG A 289 33.46 -8.46 23.04
CA ARG A 289 32.64 -9.64 23.40
C ARG A 289 32.12 -9.59 24.82
N ARG A 290 32.80 -8.87 25.73
CA ARG A 290 32.41 -8.72 27.13
C ARG A 290 31.17 -7.80 27.30
N ALA A 291 30.89 -6.95 26.34
CA ALA A 291 29.75 -6.02 26.37
C ALA A 291 28.47 -6.69 25.84
N VAL A 292 28.07 -7.82 26.45
CA VAL A 292 26.91 -8.64 26.03
C VAL A 292 25.60 -7.84 25.91
N PRO A 293 25.20 -7.01 26.90
CA PRO A 293 23.93 -6.28 26.80
C PRO A 293 23.88 -5.31 25.63
N ALA A 294 24.98 -4.60 25.36
CA ALA A 294 25.06 -3.62 24.28
C ALA A 294 24.98 -4.28 22.90
N ARG A 295 25.63 -5.42 22.70
CA ARG A 295 25.57 -6.17 21.43
C ARG A 295 24.17 -6.73 21.16
N VAL A 296 23.52 -7.33 22.17
CA VAL A 296 22.17 -7.93 22.03
C VAL A 296 21.14 -6.84 21.75
N SER A 297 21.17 -5.73 22.46
CA SER A 297 20.23 -4.64 22.28
C SER A 297 20.40 -3.96 20.92
N LEU A 298 21.63 -3.55 20.57
CA LEU A 298 21.89 -2.77 19.37
C LEU A 298 21.80 -3.57 18.07
N ALA A 299 22.32 -4.78 18.04
CA ALA A 299 22.39 -5.60 16.81
C ALA A 299 21.25 -6.60 16.68
N GLY A 300 20.64 -6.99 17.80
CA GLY A 300 19.62 -8.04 17.79
C GLY A 300 18.20 -7.49 17.70
N ILE A 301 17.68 -7.04 18.83
CA ILE A 301 16.23 -6.75 18.94
C ILE A 301 15.85 -5.53 18.13
N THR A 302 16.60 -4.44 18.22
CA THR A 302 16.24 -3.18 17.54
C THR A 302 16.31 -3.28 16.03
N THR A 303 17.37 -3.88 15.47
CA THR A 303 17.51 -4.01 14.01
C THR A 303 16.51 -4.97 13.41
N VAL A 304 16.26 -6.12 14.04
CA VAL A 304 15.25 -7.10 13.57
C VAL A 304 13.85 -6.49 13.64
N LEU A 305 13.50 -5.81 14.75
CA LEU A 305 12.20 -5.18 14.90
C LEU A 305 11.99 -4.05 13.89
N THR A 306 12.99 -3.19 13.70
CA THR A 306 12.93 -2.10 12.72
C THR A 306 12.81 -2.63 11.29
N MET A 307 13.56 -3.67 10.92
CA MET A 307 13.41 -4.31 9.60
C MET A 307 12.01 -4.91 9.41
N SER A 308 11.45 -5.55 10.44
CA SER A 308 10.09 -6.08 10.40
C SER A 308 9.06 -4.95 10.21
N THR A 309 9.23 -3.79 10.85
CA THR A 309 8.33 -2.64 10.65
C THR A 309 8.44 -2.04 9.25
N ILE A 310 9.65 -1.97 8.67
CA ILE A 310 9.85 -1.52 7.29
C ILE A 310 9.14 -2.46 6.30
N ILE A 311 9.32 -3.77 6.44
CA ILE A 311 8.66 -4.78 5.61
C ILE A 311 7.12 -4.65 5.71
N THR A 312 6.60 -4.52 6.93
CA THR A 312 5.16 -4.37 7.15
C THR A 312 4.62 -3.06 6.56
N GLY A 313 5.36 -1.96 6.71
CA GLY A 313 4.98 -0.65 6.17
C GLY A 313 4.90 -0.64 4.64
N VAL A 314 5.88 -1.23 3.96
CA VAL A 314 5.85 -1.35 2.49
C VAL A 314 4.69 -2.21 2.02
N ASN A 315 4.43 -3.34 2.70
CA ASN A 315 3.34 -4.23 2.34
C ASN A 315 1.94 -3.65 2.65
N ALA A 316 1.82 -2.74 3.60
CA ALA A 316 0.55 -2.08 3.93
C ALA A 316 0.08 -1.08 2.87
N SER A 317 1.01 -0.50 2.09
CA SER A 317 0.72 0.48 1.03
C SER A 317 0.41 -0.14 -0.33
N MET A 318 0.46 -1.47 -0.44
CA MET A 318 0.32 -2.21 -1.71
C MET A 318 -0.85 -3.19 -1.69
N PRO A 319 -1.43 -3.53 -2.85
CA PRO A 319 -2.40 -4.60 -2.95
C PRO A 319 -1.78 -5.94 -2.55
N ARG A 320 -2.62 -6.84 -2.05
CA ARG A 320 -2.21 -8.21 -1.74
C ARG A 320 -2.08 -9.01 -3.03
N VAL A 321 -0.88 -9.01 -3.60
CA VAL A 321 -0.57 -9.80 -4.79
C VAL A 321 0.01 -11.17 -4.42
N SER A 322 -0.23 -12.19 -5.27
CA SER A 322 0.21 -13.57 -5.03
C SER A 322 1.66 -13.85 -5.48
N TYR A 323 2.33 -12.87 -6.07
CA TYR A 323 3.71 -12.99 -6.55
C TYR A 323 4.67 -12.11 -5.76
N ILE A 324 5.95 -12.44 -5.83
CA ILE A 324 7.02 -11.74 -5.10
C ILE A 324 7.43 -10.50 -5.91
N LYS A 325 7.47 -9.34 -5.24
CA LYS A 325 7.94 -8.08 -5.81
C LYS A 325 9.46 -7.94 -5.65
N ALA A 326 10.10 -7.15 -6.52
CA ALA A 326 11.54 -6.88 -6.41
C ALA A 326 11.93 -6.31 -5.03
N VAL A 327 11.14 -5.39 -4.49
CA VAL A 327 11.38 -4.83 -3.15
C VAL A 327 11.31 -5.87 -2.05
N ASP A 328 10.43 -6.89 -2.17
CA ASP A 328 10.31 -7.94 -1.16
C ASP A 328 11.59 -8.79 -1.12
N ILE A 329 12.16 -9.13 -2.30
CA ILE A 329 13.44 -9.86 -2.38
C ILE A 329 14.54 -9.07 -1.66
N TYR A 330 14.63 -7.76 -1.91
CA TYR A 330 15.63 -6.91 -1.27
C TYR A 330 15.49 -6.88 0.25
N LEU A 331 14.27 -6.65 0.72
CA LEU A 331 13.97 -6.55 2.15
C LEU A 331 14.16 -7.88 2.87
N TRP A 332 13.70 -9.00 2.27
CA TRP A 332 13.88 -10.32 2.86
C TRP A 332 15.35 -10.75 2.92
N VAL A 333 16.13 -10.50 1.86
CA VAL A 333 17.57 -10.78 1.89
C VAL A 333 18.25 -9.91 2.94
N SER A 334 17.94 -8.61 3.01
CA SER A 334 18.48 -7.71 4.05
C SER A 334 18.10 -8.20 5.46
N PHE A 335 16.87 -8.66 5.67
CA PHE A 335 16.43 -9.25 6.93
C PHE A 335 17.23 -10.50 7.29
N VAL A 336 17.48 -11.39 6.33
CA VAL A 336 18.31 -12.59 6.53
C VAL A 336 19.74 -12.22 6.94
N PHE A 337 20.36 -11.19 6.33
CA PHE A 337 21.68 -10.71 6.73
C PHE A 337 21.72 -10.20 8.18
N VAL A 338 20.70 -9.43 8.58
CA VAL A 338 20.56 -8.97 9.97
C VAL A 338 20.38 -10.16 10.92
N PHE A 339 19.52 -11.10 10.57
CA PHE A 339 19.28 -12.31 11.38
C PHE A 339 20.52 -13.18 11.52
N LEU A 340 21.26 -13.40 10.44
CA LEU A 340 22.52 -14.15 10.47
C LEU A 340 23.59 -13.47 11.33
N SER A 341 23.64 -12.14 11.38
CA SER A 341 24.56 -11.42 12.27
C SER A 341 24.22 -11.65 13.73
N VAL A 342 22.95 -11.80 14.08
CA VAL A 342 22.50 -12.16 15.44
C VAL A 342 22.88 -13.59 15.78
N LEU A 343 22.70 -14.53 14.84
CA LEU A 343 23.11 -15.93 15.05
C LEU A 343 24.62 -16.08 15.20
N GLU A 344 25.40 -15.35 14.42
CA GLU A 344 26.87 -15.30 14.56
C GLU A 344 27.25 -14.86 15.96
N TYR A 345 26.65 -13.76 16.43
CA TYR A 345 26.90 -13.28 17.79
C TYR A 345 26.56 -14.35 18.85
N ALA A 346 25.41 -14.99 18.74
CA ALA A 346 25.02 -16.06 19.69
C ALA A 346 26.04 -17.22 19.70
N ALA A 347 26.49 -17.63 18.51
CA ALA A 347 27.49 -18.68 18.36
C ALA A 347 28.85 -18.28 18.99
N VAL A 348 29.34 -17.08 18.72
CA VAL A 348 30.59 -16.56 19.26
C VAL A 348 30.52 -16.44 20.79
N ASN A 349 29.41 -15.93 21.32
CA ASN A 349 29.20 -15.80 22.77
C ASN A 349 29.19 -17.19 23.47
N TYR A 350 28.50 -18.16 22.89
CA TYR A 350 28.48 -19.52 23.41
C TYR A 350 29.87 -20.14 23.41
N LEU A 351 30.58 -20.07 22.29
CA LEU A 351 31.95 -20.61 22.17
C LEU A 351 32.94 -19.93 23.13
N SER A 352 32.84 -18.61 23.28
CA SER A 352 33.67 -17.86 24.26
C SER A 352 33.41 -18.32 25.69
N THR A 353 32.12 -18.47 26.07
CA THR A 353 31.74 -18.96 27.40
C THR A 353 32.28 -20.38 27.69
N VAL A 354 32.22 -21.27 26.70
CA VAL A 354 32.77 -22.63 26.82
C VAL A 354 34.28 -22.59 26.95
N GLN A 355 34.97 -21.73 26.21
CA GLN A 355 36.41 -21.55 26.27
C GLN A 355 36.85 -21.01 27.62
N ASP A 356 36.21 -19.97 28.15
CA ASP A 356 36.48 -19.43 29.49
C ASP A 356 36.28 -20.44 30.60
N ARG A 357 35.24 -21.27 30.52
CA ARG A 357 35.04 -22.36 31.48
C ARG A 357 36.15 -23.41 31.43
N ARG A 358 36.66 -23.73 30.23
CA ARG A 358 37.79 -24.67 30.07
C ARG A 358 39.07 -24.07 30.64
N GLU A 359 39.35 -22.79 30.34
CA GLU A 359 40.56 -22.10 30.87
C GLU A 359 40.53 -22.02 32.41
N ARG A 360 39.37 -21.68 33.02
CA ARG A 360 39.22 -21.66 34.47
C ARG A 360 39.55 -23.03 35.07
N LYS A 361 38.97 -24.11 34.50
CA LYS A 361 39.27 -25.48 34.95
C LYS A 361 40.73 -25.88 34.79
N MET A 362 41.39 -25.42 33.74
CA MET A 362 42.82 -25.63 33.51
C MET A 362 43.66 -24.89 34.56
N ARG A 363 43.33 -23.64 34.84
CA ARG A 363 44.01 -22.80 35.87
C ARG A 363 43.80 -23.39 37.28
N GLU A 364 42.62 -23.90 37.60
CA GLU A 364 42.35 -24.55 38.85
C GLU A 364 43.18 -25.85 39.00
N ARG A 365 43.29 -26.65 37.95
CA ARG A 365 44.16 -27.86 37.94
C ARG A 365 45.62 -27.50 38.05
N ALA A 366 46.07 -26.46 37.40
CA ALA A 366 47.47 -25.98 37.51
C ALA A 366 47.78 -25.45 38.92
N ARG A 367 46.82 -24.75 39.57
CA ARG A 367 46.97 -24.34 40.97
C ARG A 367 47.00 -25.51 41.92
N SER A 368 46.18 -26.53 41.72
CA SER A 368 46.19 -27.73 42.57
C SER A 368 47.47 -28.59 42.41
N GLN A 369 48.13 -28.49 41.24
CA GLN A 369 49.43 -29.16 40.99
C GLN A 369 50.64 -28.36 41.48
N SER A 370 50.49 -27.06 41.70
CA SER A 370 51.61 -26.18 42.17
C SER A 370 51.62 -25.97 43.69
N LEU A 371 50.82 -26.66 44.45
CA LEU A 371 50.99 -26.70 45.89
C LEU A 371 52.16 -27.64 46.19
N PRO A 372 53.31 -27.15 46.71
CA PRO A 372 54.37 -28.00 47.17
C PRO A 372 53.83 -28.76 48.39
N CYS A 373 53.93 -30.09 48.32
CA CYS A 373 53.82 -30.94 49.52
C CYS A 373 54.84 -30.49 50.53
N THR A 374 54.50 -29.61 51.43
CA THR A 374 55.21 -29.47 52.69
C THR A 374 54.65 -30.48 53.66
N CYS A 375 55.29 -31.63 53.65
CA CYS A 375 55.13 -32.64 54.65
C CYS A 375 55.64 -32.12 56.01
N SER A 376 54.74 -32.10 56.99
CA SER A 376 54.92 -32.28 58.42
C SER A 376 56.10 -31.61 59.12
N ILE A 377 55.82 -30.80 60.09
CA ILE A 377 56.34 -31.01 61.47
C ILE A 377 55.26 -30.54 62.43
N SER A 378 54.86 -31.48 63.28
CA SER A 378 54.06 -31.32 64.46
C SER A 378 54.69 -30.33 65.42
N GLN A 379 53.98 -29.28 65.86
CA GLN A 379 54.18 -28.74 67.23
C GLN A 379 52.82 -28.12 67.70
N THR A 380 52.35 -28.75 68.72
CA THR A 380 51.40 -28.31 69.70
C THR A 380 51.78 -26.97 70.31
N ARG A 381 50.87 -26.00 70.26
CA ARG A 381 50.71 -25.04 71.36
C ARG A 381 49.45 -24.20 71.28
N THR A 382 48.59 -24.48 72.20
CA THR A 382 47.82 -23.56 73.10
C THR A 382 47.39 -22.19 72.63
N MET A 383 46.06 -22.08 72.70
CA MET A 383 45.22 -20.92 73.07
C MET A 383 45.92 -19.58 73.28
N THR A 384 45.35 -18.56 72.69
CA THR A 384 44.81 -17.40 73.44
C THR A 384 43.84 -16.65 72.56
N MET A 385 42.67 -16.38 73.14
CA MET A 385 41.71 -15.36 72.70
C MET A 385 42.37 -13.98 72.82
N LEU A 386 41.97 -13.06 71.91
CA LEU A 386 41.62 -11.66 72.13
C LEU A 386 41.25 -11.09 70.76
N ASP A 387 40.00 -10.77 70.58
CA ASP A 387 39.29 -9.48 70.75
C ASP A 387 39.83 -8.38 69.87
N GLY A 388 38.91 -7.73 69.18
CA GLY A 388 39.16 -6.35 68.73
C GLY A 388 38.97 -6.06 67.25
N THR A 389 37.74 -5.82 66.85
CA THR A 389 37.19 -4.53 66.42
C THR A 389 37.67 -3.86 65.12
N TYR A 390 36.66 -3.46 64.41
CA TYR A 390 36.52 -2.24 63.53
C TYR A 390 37.34 -2.21 62.25
N SER A 391 36.87 -1.68 61.17
CA SER A 391 35.80 -0.77 60.74
C SER A 391 35.88 -0.66 59.26
N GLU A 392 34.83 -0.35 58.74
CA GLU A 392 34.26 0.85 58.12
C GLU A 392 34.42 0.87 56.61
N ALA A 393 33.33 0.91 55.97
CA ALA A 393 32.58 2.03 55.45
C ALA A 393 33.05 2.47 54.07
N ASP A 394 32.19 2.59 53.16
CA ASP A 394 31.48 3.76 52.67
C ASP A 394 30.49 3.38 51.57
N THR A 395 29.22 3.55 51.84
CA THR A 395 28.33 4.70 51.60
C THR A 395 28.35 5.23 50.18
N ASN A 396 27.25 5.19 49.54
CA ASN A 396 26.29 6.25 49.21
C ASN A 396 25.41 5.76 48.08
N SER A 397 24.22 5.77 48.25
CA SER A 397 23.09 6.62 48.58
C SER A 397 22.14 6.72 47.43
N LEU A 398 20.94 6.60 47.82
CA LEU A 398 19.75 7.43 47.76
C LEU A 398 18.90 7.19 46.52
N ALA A 399 17.73 6.97 46.60
CA ALA A 399 16.44 7.33 47.16
C ALA A 399 15.43 6.58 46.33
N GLY A 400 14.46 5.92 46.77
CA GLY A 400 13.36 6.27 47.64
C GLY A 400 12.12 6.58 46.84
N TYR A 401 11.11 5.78 46.98
CA TYR A 401 9.72 6.12 47.33
C TYR A 401 8.89 4.85 47.33
N THR A 402 8.47 4.45 48.47
CA THR A 402 7.24 4.02 49.06
C THR A 402 5.99 4.14 48.18
N GLU A 403 5.18 3.09 48.13
CA GLU A 403 3.96 2.89 48.90
C GLU A 403 3.37 1.51 48.66
N GLU A 404 3.17 0.80 49.75
CA GLU A 404 2.21 -0.28 49.99
C GLU A 404 0.83 0.33 50.35
N PRO A 405 -0.23 -0.41 50.70
CA PRO A 405 -0.64 -1.79 50.49
C PRO A 405 -2.14 -1.95 50.13
N MET A 406 -2.62 -3.13 49.85
CA MET A 406 -3.81 -3.75 50.47
C MET A 406 -4.12 -5.12 49.92
N VAL A 407 -4.25 -6.05 50.82
CA VAL A 407 -4.79 -7.42 50.85
C VAL A 407 -6.32 -7.25 51.16
N PRO A 408 -7.26 -8.24 51.08
CA PRO A 408 -7.11 -9.68 51.24
C PRO A 408 -8.08 -10.60 50.44
N GLU A 409 -7.90 -11.91 50.73
CA GLU A 409 -8.87 -13.02 50.86
C GLU A 409 -9.31 -13.71 49.55
N ASP A 410 -9.30 -15.03 49.39
CA ASP A 410 -9.60 -16.18 50.28
C ASP A 410 -9.03 -17.49 49.69
N GLU A 411 -8.70 -18.42 50.59
CA GLU A 411 -8.37 -19.85 50.45
C GLU A 411 -9.62 -20.69 50.10
N PRO A 412 -9.56 -22.05 49.82
CA PRO A 412 -8.80 -23.04 50.59
C PRO A 412 -8.19 -24.26 49.85
N GLU A 413 -7.16 -24.77 50.53
CA GLU A 413 -6.69 -26.16 50.75
C GLU A 413 -7.15 -27.32 49.87
N GLU A 414 -6.14 -28.12 49.41
CA GLU A 414 -6.13 -29.57 49.68
C GLU A 414 -4.71 -30.16 49.67
N LYS A 415 -4.43 -30.87 50.78
CA LYS A 415 -3.21 -31.62 51.10
C LYS A 415 -3.14 -32.93 50.32
N GLN A 416 -1.94 -33.36 49.89
CA GLN A 416 -1.47 -34.73 50.15
C GLN A 416 0.05 -34.95 49.87
N LYS A 417 0.76 -35.12 50.96
CA LYS A 417 1.78 -36.16 51.32
C LYS A 417 2.86 -36.62 50.36
N VAL A 418 4.09 -36.38 50.84
CA VAL A 418 5.38 -37.02 50.62
C VAL A 418 5.31 -38.53 50.91
N PRO A 419 6.14 -39.42 50.27
CA PRO A 419 7.37 -39.77 50.95
C PRO A 419 8.63 -39.84 50.05
N GLU A 420 9.68 -39.48 50.72
CA GLU A 420 11.10 -39.74 50.63
C GLU A 420 11.49 -41.18 50.20
N LYS A 421 12.41 -41.31 49.22
CA LYS A 421 13.39 -42.40 49.23
C LYS A 421 14.66 -42.02 48.49
N SER A 422 15.68 -41.89 49.27
CA SER A 422 17.09 -41.86 48.90
C SER A 422 17.52 -43.25 48.37
N GLU A 423 18.15 -43.26 47.19
CA GLU A 423 19.02 -44.38 46.82
C GLU A 423 20.33 -43.82 46.23
N HIS A 424 21.36 -44.00 47.01
CA HIS A 424 22.74 -43.88 46.59
C HIS A 424 23.10 -45.06 45.66
N MET A 425 23.39 -44.73 44.38
CA MET A 425 24.00 -45.69 43.47
C MET A 425 25.50 -45.34 43.34
N VAL A 426 26.31 -46.15 44.03
CA VAL A 426 27.76 -46.13 43.81
C VAL A 426 28.08 -47.03 42.62
N VAL A 427 28.48 -46.43 41.50
CA VAL A 427 28.98 -47.20 40.37
C VAL A 427 30.50 -47.26 40.44
N HIS A 428 31.02 -48.42 40.78
CA HIS A 428 32.41 -48.78 40.56
C HIS A 428 32.68 -48.97 39.07
N LEU A 429 33.45 -48.12 38.48
CA LEU A 429 34.02 -48.33 37.14
C LEU A 429 35.44 -48.83 37.25
N SER A 430 35.58 -50.12 37.05
CA SER A 430 36.85 -50.79 36.82
C SER A 430 37.43 -50.34 35.44
N MET A 431 38.66 -49.81 35.46
CA MET A 431 39.46 -49.56 34.27
C MET A 431 39.89 -50.85 33.61
N SER A 432 39.46 -51.10 32.43
CA SER A 432 40.16 -52.01 31.50
C SER A 432 40.78 -51.14 30.38
N THR A 433 42.11 -51.15 30.40
CA THR A 433 42.96 -50.68 29.31
C THR A 433 42.87 -51.67 28.16
N GLU A 434 42.30 -51.20 27.03
CA GLU A 434 42.56 -51.87 25.75
C GLU A 434 42.67 -50.87 24.61
N SER A 435 43.75 -51.04 23.91
CA SER A 435 44.25 -50.24 22.80
C SER A 435 43.29 -50.18 21.59
N ALA A 436 42.90 -48.97 21.15
CA ALA A 436 42.45 -48.78 19.78
C ALA A 436 42.95 -47.42 19.26
N GLY A 437 44.08 -47.50 18.63
CA GLY A 437 44.61 -46.43 17.81
C GLY A 437 43.81 -46.27 16.51
N ILE A 438 43.86 -45.07 15.95
CA ILE A 438 43.57 -44.76 14.55
C ILE A 438 42.05 -44.51 14.21
N LYS A 439 41.35 -43.69 14.97
CA LYS A 439 40.19 -42.95 14.42
C LYS A 439 40.09 -41.49 14.89
N LYS A 440 41.07 -40.94 15.54
CA LYS A 440 41.08 -39.61 16.20
C LYS A 440 41.62 -38.45 15.38
N ARG A 441 42.08 -38.65 14.11
CA ARG A 441 42.75 -37.56 13.35
C ARG A 441 41.89 -36.71 12.48
N LYS A 442 40.65 -37.10 12.09
CA LYS A 442 39.73 -36.26 11.28
C LYS A 442 38.79 -35.41 12.14
N SER A 443 38.44 -35.84 13.35
CA SER A 443 37.64 -35.07 14.30
C SER A 443 38.39 -33.90 14.94
N LEU A 444 39.70 -34.01 15.09
CA LEU A 444 40.54 -32.96 15.70
C LEU A 444 40.77 -31.71 14.79
N ARG A 445 40.71 -31.88 13.47
CA ARG A 445 40.84 -30.72 12.56
C ARG A 445 39.57 -29.88 12.53
N ALA A 446 38.39 -30.47 12.53
CA ALA A 446 37.10 -29.76 12.65
C ALA A 446 36.95 -29.08 14.02
N LEU A 447 37.43 -29.69 15.09
CA LEU A 447 37.45 -29.10 16.44
C LEU A 447 38.43 -27.95 16.59
N ASN A 448 39.58 -27.97 15.89
CA ASN A 448 40.53 -26.83 15.91
C ASN A 448 40.05 -25.57 15.19
N ILE A 449 39.20 -25.70 14.20
CA ILE A 449 38.56 -24.54 13.52
C ILE A 449 37.54 -23.89 14.45
N ILE A 450 36.82 -24.68 15.25
CA ILE A 450 35.83 -24.18 16.22
C ILE A 450 36.53 -23.57 17.46
N GLN A 451 37.79 -23.88 17.72
CA GLN A 451 38.54 -23.44 18.89
C GLN A 451 39.05 -21.97 18.80
N ASN A 452 38.96 -21.35 17.61
CA ASN A 452 39.48 -20.00 17.40
C ASN A 452 38.37 -19.00 17.18
N THR A 453 37.67 -18.60 18.26
CA THR A 453 36.59 -17.56 18.23
C THR A 453 37.07 -16.24 17.63
N HIS A 454 38.36 -15.93 17.71
CA HIS A 454 38.98 -14.79 17.06
C HIS A 454 38.98 -14.88 15.53
N ALA A 455 39.07 -16.11 14.99
CA ALA A 455 39.03 -16.31 13.55
C ALA A 455 37.60 -16.11 12.99
N ILE A 456 36.58 -16.53 13.77
CA ILE A 456 35.18 -16.34 13.34
C ILE A 456 34.85 -14.87 13.19
N ASP A 457 35.04 -14.04 14.22
CA ASP A 457 34.86 -12.59 14.17
C ASP A 457 35.67 -11.91 13.02
N LYS A 458 36.92 -12.35 12.80
CA LYS A 458 37.77 -11.80 11.74
C LYS A 458 37.21 -12.09 10.35
N TYR A 459 36.73 -13.31 10.11
CA TYR A 459 36.13 -13.68 8.82
C TYR A 459 34.76 -13.05 8.64
N SER A 460 33.93 -12.97 9.67
CA SER A 460 32.61 -12.34 9.62
C SER A 460 32.68 -10.87 9.20
N ARG A 461 33.68 -10.11 9.70
CA ARG A 461 33.91 -8.71 9.29
C ARG A 461 34.18 -8.51 7.80
N MET A 462 34.64 -9.54 7.09
CA MET A 462 34.89 -9.47 5.64
C MET A 462 33.78 -10.14 4.82
N ILE A 463 33.28 -11.30 5.28
CA ILE A 463 32.31 -12.12 4.53
C ILE A 463 30.96 -11.42 4.46
N PHE A 464 30.43 -10.87 5.58
CA PHE A 464 29.13 -10.22 5.59
C PHE A 464 29.07 -8.99 4.66
N PRO A 465 29.98 -7.99 4.79
CA PRO A 465 29.96 -6.87 3.85
C PRO A 465 30.22 -7.29 2.40
N GLY A 466 31.17 -8.20 2.17
CA GLY A 466 31.49 -8.67 0.80
C GLY A 466 30.32 -9.36 0.13
N SER A 467 29.64 -10.26 0.83
CA SER A 467 28.48 -10.98 0.29
C SER A 467 27.26 -10.06 0.08
N TYR A 468 27.05 -9.07 0.94
CA TYR A 468 25.97 -8.09 0.78
C TYR A 468 26.23 -7.13 -0.38
N ILE A 469 27.47 -6.67 -0.57
CA ILE A 469 27.87 -5.86 -1.74
C ILE A 469 27.63 -6.68 -3.03
N PHE A 470 28.07 -7.93 -3.05
CA PHE A 470 27.86 -8.82 -4.19
C PHE A 470 26.36 -9.01 -4.49
N PHE A 471 25.53 -9.21 -3.47
CA PHE A 471 24.08 -9.25 -3.62
C PHE A 471 23.53 -7.95 -4.23
N ASN A 472 23.96 -6.77 -3.71
CA ASN A 472 23.52 -5.49 -4.25
C ASN A 472 23.89 -5.33 -5.73
N LEU A 473 25.12 -5.71 -6.12
CA LEU A 473 25.53 -5.64 -7.53
C LEU A 473 24.63 -6.50 -8.43
N ILE A 474 24.30 -7.73 -8.01
CA ILE A 474 23.39 -8.59 -8.76
C ILE A 474 21.98 -7.98 -8.79
N TYR A 475 21.46 -7.56 -7.64
CA TYR A 475 20.11 -7.03 -7.53
C TYR A 475 19.90 -5.83 -8.47
N TRP A 476 20.77 -4.83 -8.40
CA TRP A 476 20.67 -3.64 -9.25
C TRP A 476 20.95 -3.93 -10.73
N SER A 477 21.77 -4.92 -11.05
CA SER A 477 22.00 -5.35 -12.44
C SER A 477 20.78 -6.04 -13.05
N VAL A 478 19.96 -6.73 -12.25
CA VAL A 478 18.78 -7.45 -12.75
C VAL A 478 17.56 -6.54 -12.86
N TYR A 479 17.41 -5.58 -11.94
CA TYR A 479 16.18 -4.77 -11.83
C TYR A 479 16.31 -3.34 -12.37
N CYS A 480 17.52 -2.77 -12.48
CA CYS A 480 17.79 -1.51 -13.18
C CYS A 480 18.06 -1.72 -14.65
#